data_5f0fa00fc45e90ad89529b99aa4dfc82
#
_entry.id   5f0fa00fc45e90ad89529b99aa4dfc82
#
_cell.length_a   1.000
_cell.length_b   1.000
_cell.length_c   1.000
_cell.angle_alpha   90.00
_cell.angle_beta   90.00
_cell.angle_gamma   90.00
#
_symmetry.space_group_name_H-M   'P 1'
#
loop_
_entity.id
_entity.type
_entity.pdbx_description
1 polymer ?
#
loop_
_entity_poly.entity_id
_entity_poly.type
_entity_poly.pdbx_seq_one_letter_code
_entity_poly.pdbx_strand_id
1 'polypeptide(L)'
;MKLNRYLNTASLYVKSEKKITQEQLVNNLKDDMSKTASVTMSTAQKSTNDNDQPFSSYYFNYLAYVLPAVLIFGVSVVLEVCNKKDLRARNSCSPMRRRSYNAQMILAIAVFSIACWLVLLLPCIAFDPKHFFSAGTPYQILNSFAFLLTAVGISYLGGNLVNGKEAISALANICALGPSFIAGVFIPQKFLSGSVLKIASFTPAYWYVKANETIGNVTNFSTEVLSPVYGYMLVELAFAAAFFALGLAVSKRGRTGE
;
A
#
# COMPACT_ATOMS: atom_id res chain seq x y z
N MET A 1 1.78 46.17 0.69
CA MET A 1 2.19 44.94 1.41
C MET A 1 2.98 45.20 2.71
N LYS A 2 3.92 46.16 2.74
CA LYS A 2 4.72 46.46 3.96
C LYS A 2 3.90 47.04 5.12
N LEU A 3 2.89 47.90 4.83
CA LEU A 3 2.06 48.57 5.83
C LEU A 3 1.19 47.58 6.64
N ASN A 4 0.57 46.60 5.96
CA ASN A 4 -0.26 45.58 6.64
C ASN A 4 0.59 44.68 7.56
N ARG A 5 1.82 44.39 7.15
CA ARG A 5 2.75 43.62 7.99
C ARG A 5 3.15 44.41 9.23
N TYR A 6 3.43 45.70 9.09
CA TYR A 6 3.73 46.58 10.19
C TYR A 6 2.57 46.67 11.21
N LEU A 7 1.35 46.89 10.73
CA LEU A 7 0.15 46.98 11.58
C LEU A 7 -0.17 45.66 12.31
N ASN A 8 -0.01 44.53 11.63
CA ASN A 8 -0.25 43.22 12.24
C ASN A 8 0.79 42.91 13.31
N THR A 9 2.08 43.17 13.05
CA THR A 9 3.14 42.93 14.04
C THR A 9 3.00 43.89 15.23
N ALA A 10 2.67 45.16 15.00
CA ALA A 10 2.41 46.10 16.09
C ALA A 10 1.22 45.68 16.95
N SER A 11 0.14 45.20 16.35
CA SER A 11 -1.03 44.71 17.09
C SER A 11 -0.74 43.45 17.94
N LEU A 12 0.18 42.59 17.49
CA LEU A 12 0.62 41.43 18.25
C LEU A 12 1.43 41.80 19.50
N TYR A 13 2.34 42.80 19.37
CA TYR A 13 3.11 43.28 20.51
C TYR A 13 2.22 43.98 21.55
N VAL A 14 1.27 44.81 21.14
CA VAL A 14 0.30 45.47 22.03
C VAL A 14 -0.61 44.44 22.74
N LYS A 15 -0.92 43.33 22.08
CA LYS A 15 -1.75 42.27 22.64
C LYS A 15 -0.98 41.31 23.58
N SER A 16 0.33 41.08 23.33
CA SER A 16 1.18 40.20 24.09
C SER A 16 1.72 40.85 25.35
N GLU A 17 2.09 42.13 25.32
CA GLU A 17 2.64 42.86 26.45
C GLU A 17 1.78 44.09 26.78
N LYS A 18 1.01 44.01 27.87
CA LYS A 18 0.11 45.10 28.34
C LYS A 18 0.81 46.38 28.81
N LYS A 19 2.16 46.46 28.87
CA LYS A 19 2.93 47.64 29.27
C LYS A 19 4.18 47.85 28.42
N ILE A 20 4.04 47.87 27.10
CA ILE A 20 5.17 48.19 26.23
C ILE A 20 5.26 49.71 26.04
N THR A 21 6.45 50.31 26.23
CA THR A 21 6.68 51.73 25.96
C THR A 21 6.82 51.96 24.46
N GLN A 22 6.36 53.12 23.98
CA GLN A 22 6.31 53.45 22.56
C GLN A 22 7.69 53.32 21.88
N GLU A 23 8.79 53.66 22.57
CA GLU A 23 10.15 53.49 22.05
C GLU A 23 10.56 52.01 21.92
N GLN A 24 10.20 51.18 22.88
CA GLN A 24 10.46 49.75 22.81
C GLN A 24 9.68 49.09 21.71
N LEU A 25 8.43 49.49 21.49
CA LEU A 25 7.61 48.98 20.36
C LEU A 25 8.24 49.30 19.00
N VAL A 26 8.73 50.55 18.83
CA VAL A 26 9.36 50.97 17.58
C VAL A 26 10.68 50.23 17.33
N ASN A 27 11.49 50.02 18.34
CA ASN A 27 12.77 49.33 18.23
C ASN A 27 12.58 47.82 17.93
N ASN A 28 11.65 47.17 18.59
CA ASN A 28 11.33 45.76 18.34
C ASN A 28 10.72 45.55 16.94
N LEU A 29 9.84 46.48 16.52
CA LEU A 29 9.28 46.45 15.16
C LEU A 29 10.36 46.68 14.09
N LYS A 30 11.33 47.56 14.33
CA LYS A 30 12.43 47.83 13.40
C LYS A 30 13.35 46.58 13.29
N ASP A 31 13.62 45.91 14.38
CA ASP A 31 14.44 44.69 14.42
C ASP A 31 13.75 43.51 13.73
N ASP A 32 12.47 43.29 13.99
CA ASP A 32 11.68 42.21 13.35
C ASP A 32 11.38 42.47 11.88
N MET A 33 11.27 43.74 11.45
CA MET A 33 11.13 44.10 10.05
C MET A 33 12.45 44.01 9.27
N SER A 34 13.60 44.12 9.95
CA SER A 34 14.93 43.93 9.38
C SER A 34 15.26 42.44 9.19
N LYS A 35 14.70 41.58 10.04
CA LYS A 35 14.79 40.12 9.95
C LYS A 35 13.88 39.63 8.81
N THR A 36 14.37 39.69 7.58
CA THR A 36 13.73 39.00 6.46
C THR A 36 13.96 37.51 6.66
N ALA A 37 12.96 36.81 7.16
CA ALA A 37 12.97 35.35 7.03
C ALA A 37 13.01 35.07 5.54
N SER A 38 14.14 34.60 5.04
CA SER A 38 14.22 34.03 3.71
C SER A 38 13.40 32.75 3.70
N VAL A 39 12.09 32.88 3.44
CA VAL A 39 11.27 31.74 3.07
C VAL A 39 11.76 31.35 1.69
N THR A 40 12.76 30.49 1.65
CA THR A 40 13.06 29.76 0.44
C THR A 40 11.87 28.82 0.26
N MET A 41 10.88 29.24 -0.56
CA MET A 41 10.01 28.24 -1.14
C MET A 41 10.97 27.30 -1.86
N SER A 42 11.09 26.09 -1.33
CA SER A 42 11.57 24.98 -2.11
C SER A 42 10.52 24.73 -3.19
N THR A 43 10.54 25.62 -4.20
CA THR A 43 9.98 25.25 -5.49
C THR A 43 10.67 23.95 -5.78
N ALA A 44 9.92 22.94 -6.19
CA ALA A 44 10.44 21.65 -6.58
C ALA A 44 11.41 21.86 -7.77
N GLN A 45 12.50 22.53 -7.47
CA GLN A 45 13.68 22.57 -8.28
C GLN A 45 14.16 21.13 -8.23
N LYS A 46 14.12 20.50 -9.37
CA LYS A 46 14.69 19.19 -9.65
C LYS A 46 16.03 19.13 -8.89
N SER A 47 15.91 18.75 -7.63
CA SER A 47 17.04 18.60 -6.73
C SER A 47 17.79 17.43 -7.30
N THR A 48 18.97 17.69 -7.82
CA THR A 48 19.96 16.69 -8.18
C THR A 48 20.56 16.06 -6.92
N ASN A 49 19.77 15.97 -5.85
CA ASN A 49 20.08 15.18 -4.69
C ASN A 49 19.60 13.76 -4.96
N ASP A 50 20.51 12.83 -5.02
CA ASP A 50 20.36 11.38 -5.20
C ASP A 50 19.39 10.67 -4.22
N ASN A 51 18.56 11.40 -3.51
CA ASN A 51 17.58 10.90 -2.54
C ASN A 51 16.11 10.95 -2.99
N ASP A 52 15.81 11.47 -4.17
CA ASP A 52 14.45 11.37 -4.73
C ASP A 52 14.26 9.97 -5.29
N GLN A 53 13.55 9.15 -4.54
CA GLN A 53 13.14 7.82 -4.98
C GLN A 53 12.46 7.91 -6.35
N PRO A 54 12.82 7.08 -7.32
CA PRO A 54 12.22 7.12 -8.65
C PRO A 54 10.71 6.81 -8.56
N PHE A 55 9.95 7.29 -9.53
CA PHE A 55 8.51 7.03 -9.63
C PHE A 55 8.17 5.54 -9.50
N SER A 56 8.99 4.68 -10.07
CA SER A 56 8.86 3.22 -9.98
C SER A 56 8.79 2.74 -8.53
N SER A 57 9.62 3.26 -7.62
CA SER A 57 9.61 2.86 -6.21
C SER A 57 8.30 3.23 -5.50
N TYR A 58 7.78 4.45 -5.74
CA TYR A 58 6.48 4.85 -5.21
C TYR A 58 5.35 4.00 -5.81
N TYR A 59 5.43 3.71 -7.09
CA TYR A 59 4.45 2.90 -7.79
C TYR A 59 4.41 1.47 -7.23
N PHE A 60 5.57 0.84 -7.03
CA PHE A 60 5.63 -0.49 -6.42
C PHE A 60 5.06 -0.49 -5.00
N ASN A 61 5.30 0.54 -4.19
CA ASN A 61 4.66 0.66 -2.88
C ASN A 61 3.13 0.76 -2.99
N TYR A 62 2.62 1.51 -3.99
CA TYR A 62 1.19 1.66 -4.23
C TYR A 62 0.49 0.36 -4.63
N LEU A 63 1.21 -0.61 -5.21
CA LEU A 63 0.67 -1.93 -5.50
C LEU A 63 0.16 -2.67 -4.25
N ALA A 64 0.69 -2.36 -3.05
CA ALA A 64 0.18 -2.92 -1.79
C ALA A 64 -1.29 -2.58 -1.52
N TYR A 65 -1.78 -1.48 -2.06
CA TYR A 65 -3.19 -1.09 -2.03
C TYR A 65 -3.99 -1.66 -3.20
N VAL A 66 -3.48 -1.47 -4.42
CA VAL A 66 -4.23 -1.78 -5.65
C VAL A 66 -4.42 -3.28 -5.84
N LEU A 67 -3.39 -4.10 -5.59
CA LEU A 67 -3.47 -5.55 -5.78
C LEU A 67 -4.57 -6.19 -4.92
N PRO A 68 -4.60 -6.01 -3.58
CA PRO A 68 -5.69 -6.56 -2.77
C PRO A 68 -7.06 -6.01 -3.17
N ALA A 69 -7.17 -4.71 -3.47
CA ALA A 69 -8.43 -4.10 -3.87
C ALA A 69 -9.01 -4.78 -5.11
N VAL A 70 -8.23 -4.88 -6.20
CA VAL A 70 -8.67 -5.49 -7.47
C VAL A 70 -8.96 -6.98 -7.30
N LEU A 71 -8.09 -7.70 -6.58
CA LEU A 71 -8.22 -9.15 -6.45
C LEU A 71 -9.38 -9.54 -5.52
N ILE A 72 -9.62 -8.81 -4.42
CA ILE A 72 -10.77 -9.08 -3.55
C ILE A 72 -12.06 -8.92 -4.36
N PHE A 73 -12.20 -7.85 -5.14
CA PHE A 73 -13.36 -7.68 -6.01
C PHE A 73 -13.49 -8.82 -7.02
N GLY A 74 -12.46 -9.05 -7.84
CA GLY A 74 -12.52 -10.01 -8.93
C GLY A 74 -12.74 -11.44 -8.44
N VAL A 75 -11.94 -11.90 -7.49
CA VAL A 75 -12.02 -13.27 -6.96
C VAL A 75 -13.30 -13.50 -6.18
N SER A 76 -13.73 -12.54 -5.35
CA SER A 76 -14.96 -12.69 -4.55
C SER A 76 -16.20 -12.77 -5.44
N VAL A 77 -16.28 -11.96 -6.50
CA VAL A 77 -17.39 -12.02 -7.48
C VAL A 77 -17.42 -13.37 -8.19
N VAL A 78 -16.27 -13.88 -8.61
CA VAL A 78 -16.19 -15.21 -9.24
C VAL A 78 -16.65 -16.30 -8.27
N LEU A 79 -16.18 -16.27 -7.02
CA LEU A 79 -16.58 -17.23 -6.00
C LEU A 79 -18.07 -17.14 -5.66
N GLU A 80 -18.63 -15.91 -5.55
CA GLU A 80 -20.06 -15.71 -5.33
C GLU A 80 -20.90 -16.37 -6.44
N VAL A 81 -20.53 -16.15 -7.69
CA VAL A 81 -21.23 -16.77 -8.83
C VAL A 81 -21.10 -18.29 -8.79
N CYS A 82 -19.90 -18.82 -8.56
CA CYS A 82 -19.67 -20.27 -8.48
C CYS A 82 -20.36 -20.95 -7.29
N ASN A 83 -20.62 -20.20 -6.22
CA ASN A 83 -21.29 -20.69 -5.02
C ASN A 83 -22.83 -20.58 -5.08
N LYS A 84 -23.42 -20.01 -6.14
CA LYS A 84 -24.88 -19.99 -6.30
C LYS A 84 -25.45 -21.39 -6.28
N LYS A 85 -26.56 -21.59 -5.52
CA LYS A 85 -27.19 -22.92 -5.30
C LYS A 85 -27.50 -23.63 -6.61
N ASP A 86 -28.05 -22.90 -7.60
CA ASP A 86 -28.43 -23.48 -8.88
C ASP A 86 -27.25 -24.01 -9.70
N LEU A 87 -26.14 -23.24 -9.72
CA LEU A 87 -24.91 -23.66 -10.40
C LEU A 87 -24.23 -24.81 -9.67
N ARG A 88 -24.24 -24.80 -8.34
CA ARG A 88 -23.70 -25.90 -7.54
C ARG A 88 -24.49 -27.19 -7.76
N ALA A 89 -25.85 -27.11 -7.76
CA ALA A 89 -26.71 -28.26 -8.04
C ALA A 89 -26.42 -28.85 -9.42
N ARG A 90 -26.36 -28.01 -10.47
CA ARG A 90 -26.05 -28.42 -11.85
C ARG A 90 -24.67 -29.04 -11.95
N ASN A 91 -23.66 -28.45 -11.31
CA ASN A 91 -22.30 -28.98 -11.30
C ASN A 91 -22.17 -30.31 -10.52
N SER A 92 -23.03 -30.54 -9.52
CA SER A 92 -23.08 -31.79 -8.77
C SER A 92 -23.63 -32.96 -9.59
N CYS A 93 -24.47 -32.71 -10.59
CA CYS A 93 -24.98 -33.69 -11.55
C CYS A 93 -23.99 -34.00 -12.68
N SER A 94 -22.89 -33.25 -12.79
CA SER A 94 -21.86 -33.49 -13.81
C SER A 94 -20.98 -34.70 -13.41
N PRO A 95 -20.51 -35.52 -14.39
CA PRO A 95 -19.60 -36.63 -14.13
C PRO A 95 -18.21 -36.19 -13.67
N MET A 96 -17.98 -34.89 -13.48
CA MET A 96 -16.71 -34.33 -13.09
C MET A 96 -16.40 -34.57 -11.62
N ARG A 97 -15.20 -35.06 -11.31
CA ARG A 97 -14.74 -35.27 -9.93
C ARG A 97 -14.62 -33.90 -9.22
N ARG A 98 -15.09 -33.80 -7.97
CA ARG A 98 -15.01 -32.57 -7.15
C ARG A 98 -13.59 -32.01 -7.04
N ARG A 99 -12.57 -32.87 -7.04
CA ARG A 99 -11.16 -32.43 -7.03
C ARG A 99 -10.80 -31.67 -8.30
N SER A 100 -11.27 -32.15 -9.45
CA SER A 100 -11.03 -31.51 -10.77
C SER A 100 -11.69 -30.14 -10.83
N TYR A 101 -12.92 -30.02 -10.37
CA TYR A 101 -13.63 -28.73 -10.30
C TYR A 101 -12.88 -27.69 -9.42
N ASN A 102 -12.46 -28.11 -8.20
CA ASN A 102 -11.71 -27.22 -7.31
C ASN A 102 -10.36 -26.81 -7.92
N ALA A 103 -9.66 -27.73 -8.58
CA ALA A 103 -8.39 -27.43 -9.24
C ALA A 103 -8.58 -26.43 -10.39
N GLN A 104 -9.62 -26.59 -11.19
CA GLN A 104 -9.95 -25.65 -12.27
C GLN A 104 -10.29 -24.25 -11.73
N MET A 105 -11.03 -24.17 -10.61
CA MET A 105 -11.36 -22.89 -9.97
C MET A 105 -10.11 -22.20 -9.43
N ILE A 106 -9.22 -22.95 -8.74
CA ILE A 106 -7.94 -22.40 -8.27
C ILE A 106 -7.08 -21.93 -9.45
N LEU A 107 -7.02 -22.72 -10.52
CA LEU A 107 -6.28 -22.34 -11.73
C LEU A 107 -6.84 -21.07 -12.37
N ALA A 108 -8.17 -20.95 -12.47
CA ALA A 108 -8.82 -19.75 -13.00
C ALA A 108 -8.51 -18.51 -12.17
N ILE A 109 -8.54 -18.62 -10.83
CA ILE A 109 -8.15 -17.54 -9.91
C ILE A 109 -6.68 -17.18 -10.11
N ALA A 110 -5.79 -18.17 -10.22
CA ALA A 110 -4.37 -17.94 -10.45
C ALA A 110 -4.10 -17.22 -11.78
N VAL A 111 -4.70 -17.68 -12.86
CA VAL A 111 -4.56 -17.05 -14.19
C VAL A 111 -5.10 -15.60 -14.17
N PHE A 112 -6.27 -15.40 -13.58
CA PHE A 112 -6.85 -14.06 -13.41
C PHE A 112 -5.94 -13.14 -12.62
N SER A 113 -5.41 -13.61 -11.49
CA SER A 113 -4.56 -12.82 -10.60
C SER A 113 -3.22 -12.46 -11.26
N ILE A 114 -2.62 -13.40 -11.99
CA ILE A 114 -1.39 -13.13 -12.76
C ILE A 114 -1.67 -12.13 -13.89
N ALA A 115 -2.80 -12.27 -14.61
CA ALA A 115 -3.17 -11.33 -15.65
C ALA A 115 -3.36 -9.91 -15.10
N CYS A 116 -4.08 -9.76 -13.97
CA CYS A 116 -4.23 -8.47 -13.28
C CYS A 116 -2.88 -7.88 -12.87
N TRP A 117 -2.00 -8.70 -12.30
CA TRP A 117 -0.67 -8.27 -11.89
C TRP A 117 0.18 -7.79 -13.07
N LEU A 118 0.18 -8.52 -14.19
CA LEU A 118 0.88 -8.10 -15.41
C LEU A 118 0.33 -6.76 -15.94
N VAL A 119 -0.98 -6.60 -15.97
CA VAL A 119 -1.61 -5.33 -16.38
C VAL A 119 -1.19 -4.18 -15.44
N LEU A 120 -1.09 -4.43 -14.13
CA LEU A 120 -0.66 -3.43 -13.16
C LEU A 120 0.85 -3.12 -13.25
N LEU A 121 1.67 -3.90 -13.92
CA LEU A 121 3.07 -3.54 -14.19
C LEU A 121 3.20 -2.58 -15.39
N LEU A 122 2.23 -2.55 -16.31
CA LEU A 122 2.30 -1.72 -17.52
C LEU A 122 2.46 -0.21 -17.24
N PRO A 123 1.74 0.42 -16.28
CA PRO A 123 1.94 1.83 -15.98
C PRO A 123 3.37 2.17 -15.55
N CYS A 124 4.03 1.29 -14.79
CA CYS A 124 5.41 1.50 -14.39
C CYS A 124 6.36 1.56 -15.60
N ILE A 125 6.14 0.67 -16.56
CA ILE A 125 6.90 0.65 -17.83
C ILE A 125 6.60 1.90 -18.67
N ALA A 126 5.32 2.33 -18.72
CA ALA A 126 4.90 3.45 -19.55
C ALA A 126 5.39 4.81 -19.05
N PHE A 127 5.36 5.02 -17.72
CA PHE A 127 5.67 6.33 -17.12
C PHE A 127 7.13 6.48 -16.70
N ASP A 128 7.84 5.38 -16.40
CA ASP A 128 9.23 5.43 -15.94
C ASP A 128 10.09 4.32 -16.56
N PRO A 129 10.23 4.28 -17.89
CA PRO A 129 10.95 3.21 -18.56
C PRO A 129 12.43 3.16 -18.16
N LYS A 130 13.05 4.31 -17.85
CA LYS A 130 14.48 4.38 -17.50
C LYS A 130 14.78 3.69 -16.16
N HIS A 131 13.97 3.94 -15.15
CA HIS A 131 14.16 3.34 -13.83
C HIS A 131 13.55 1.93 -13.75
N PHE A 132 12.58 1.60 -14.60
CA PHE A 132 12.05 0.24 -14.70
C PHE A 132 13.12 -0.78 -15.10
N PHE A 133 14.10 -0.40 -15.88
CA PHE A 133 15.24 -1.26 -16.25
C PHE A 133 16.45 -1.12 -15.30
N SER A 134 16.26 -0.51 -14.13
CA SER A 134 17.31 -0.43 -13.10
C SER A 134 17.59 -1.78 -12.44
N ALA A 135 18.76 -1.91 -11.82
CA ALA A 135 19.19 -3.15 -11.15
C ALA A 135 18.27 -3.56 -9.97
N GLY A 136 17.53 -2.61 -9.37
CA GLY A 136 16.61 -2.87 -8.27
C GLY A 136 15.25 -3.42 -8.69
N THR A 137 14.80 -3.11 -9.90
CA THR A 137 13.45 -3.45 -10.38
C THR A 137 13.16 -4.96 -10.40
N PRO A 138 14.07 -5.85 -10.80
CA PRO A 138 13.80 -7.29 -10.73
C PRO A 138 13.42 -7.76 -9.32
N TYR A 139 14.05 -7.18 -8.29
CA TYR A 139 13.74 -7.50 -6.89
C TYR A 139 12.38 -6.93 -6.46
N GLN A 140 12.01 -5.74 -6.93
CA GLN A 140 10.68 -5.15 -6.70
C GLN A 140 9.58 -5.98 -7.39
N ILE A 141 9.83 -6.47 -8.61
CA ILE A 141 8.93 -7.38 -9.33
C ILE A 141 8.78 -8.69 -8.56
N LEU A 142 9.87 -9.27 -8.07
CA LEU A 142 9.83 -10.50 -7.27
C LEU A 142 9.06 -10.29 -5.97
N ASN A 143 9.28 -9.17 -5.28
CA ASN A 143 8.55 -8.79 -4.08
C ASN A 143 7.05 -8.63 -4.37
N SER A 144 6.69 -7.92 -5.44
CA SER A 144 5.28 -7.75 -5.85
C SER A 144 4.61 -9.08 -6.22
N PHE A 145 5.37 -10.04 -6.74
CA PHE A 145 4.87 -11.40 -7.00
C PHE A 145 4.64 -12.19 -5.70
N ALA A 146 5.52 -12.07 -4.70
CA ALA A 146 5.31 -12.67 -3.38
C ALA A 146 4.05 -12.08 -2.72
N PHE A 147 3.89 -10.76 -2.82
CA PHE A 147 2.70 -10.08 -2.30
C PHE A 147 1.42 -10.43 -3.07
N LEU A 148 1.50 -10.68 -4.38
CA LEU A 148 0.39 -11.20 -5.18
C LEU A 148 -0.20 -12.47 -4.56
N LEU A 149 0.64 -13.41 -4.15
CA LEU A 149 0.18 -14.66 -3.51
C LEU A 149 -0.57 -14.36 -2.22
N THR A 150 -0.09 -13.42 -1.42
CA THR A 150 -0.78 -12.96 -0.21
C THR A 150 -2.14 -12.33 -0.52
N ALA A 151 -2.19 -11.45 -1.51
CA ALA A 151 -3.43 -10.79 -1.94
C ALA A 151 -4.47 -11.81 -2.48
N VAL A 152 -4.03 -12.83 -3.22
CA VAL A 152 -4.89 -13.95 -3.66
C VAL A 152 -5.41 -14.72 -2.44
N GLY A 153 -4.57 -15.01 -1.45
CA GLY A 153 -4.98 -15.67 -0.21
C GLY A 153 -6.07 -14.90 0.55
N ILE A 154 -5.88 -13.59 0.73
CA ILE A 154 -6.88 -12.70 1.35
C ILE A 154 -8.17 -12.70 0.54
N SER A 155 -8.08 -12.60 -0.79
CA SER A 155 -9.23 -12.57 -1.70
C SER A 155 -10.01 -13.87 -1.67
N TYR A 156 -9.32 -15.01 -1.64
CA TYR A 156 -9.94 -16.32 -1.53
C TYR A 156 -10.65 -16.53 -0.19
N LEU A 157 -10.01 -16.11 0.91
CA LEU A 157 -10.62 -16.14 2.24
C LEU A 157 -11.86 -15.24 2.28
N GLY A 158 -11.75 -13.99 1.84
CA GLY A 158 -12.81 -13.02 1.83
C GLY A 158 -14.01 -13.43 0.99
N GLY A 159 -13.78 -13.94 -0.22
CA GLY A 159 -14.83 -14.42 -1.11
C GLY A 159 -15.57 -15.67 -0.60
N ASN A 160 -15.00 -16.40 0.36
CA ASN A 160 -15.72 -17.50 1.05
C ASN A 160 -16.42 -17.04 2.34
N LEU A 161 -16.07 -15.87 2.89
CA LEU A 161 -16.67 -15.34 4.12
C LEU A 161 -17.87 -14.44 3.84
N VAL A 162 -17.86 -13.72 2.73
CA VAL A 162 -18.78 -12.61 2.46
C VAL A 162 -19.54 -12.86 1.16
N ASN A 163 -20.85 -12.60 1.21
CA ASN A 163 -21.75 -12.70 0.05
C ASN A 163 -22.41 -11.33 -0.20
N GLY A 164 -22.58 -11.00 -1.47
CA GLY A 164 -23.23 -9.77 -1.91
C GLY A 164 -22.23 -8.63 -2.21
N LYS A 165 -22.55 -7.86 -3.25
CA LYS A 165 -21.65 -6.84 -3.82
C LYS A 165 -21.22 -5.76 -2.82
N GLU A 166 -22.14 -5.31 -1.95
CA GLU A 166 -21.85 -4.26 -0.96
C GLU A 166 -20.88 -4.75 0.11
N ALA A 167 -21.08 -5.98 0.58
CA ALA A 167 -20.23 -6.59 1.58
C ALA A 167 -18.83 -6.92 1.01
N ILE A 168 -18.73 -7.34 -0.25
CA ILE A 168 -17.45 -7.52 -0.96
C ILE A 168 -16.73 -6.17 -1.10
N SER A 169 -17.47 -5.10 -1.44
CA SER A 169 -16.92 -3.75 -1.53
C SER A 169 -16.36 -3.26 -0.20
N ALA A 170 -17.12 -3.44 0.88
CA ALA A 170 -16.68 -3.08 2.23
C ALA A 170 -15.43 -3.87 2.63
N LEU A 171 -15.40 -5.18 2.37
CA LEU A 171 -14.25 -6.03 2.64
C LEU A 171 -13.01 -5.58 1.86
N ALA A 172 -13.14 -5.28 0.56
CA ALA A 172 -12.04 -4.79 -0.26
C ALA A 172 -11.46 -3.49 0.30
N ASN A 173 -12.33 -2.54 0.69
CA ASN A 173 -11.87 -1.29 1.29
C ASN A 173 -11.18 -1.52 2.63
N ILE A 174 -11.72 -2.34 3.51
CA ILE A 174 -11.11 -2.61 4.83
C ILE A 174 -9.77 -3.32 4.66
N CYS A 175 -9.69 -4.35 3.82
CA CYS A 175 -8.48 -5.16 3.68
C CYS A 175 -7.39 -4.50 2.83
N ALA A 176 -7.76 -3.62 1.88
CA ALA A 176 -6.78 -2.93 1.05
C ALA A 176 -6.40 -1.57 1.64
N LEU A 177 -7.38 -0.73 1.99
CA LEU A 177 -7.14 0.65 2.41
C LEU A 177 -6.59 0.73 3.85
N GLY A 178 -7.17 -0.02 4.79
CA GLY A 178 -6.77 0.00 6.20
C GLY A 178 -5.28 -0.31 6.40
N PRO A 179 -4.80 -1.49 5.98
CA PRO A 179 -3.39 -1.81 6.06
C PRO A 179 -2.49 -0.83 5.31
N SER A 180 -2.93 -0.30 4.17
CA SER A 180 -2.12 0.61 3.36
C SER A 180 -1.81 1.93 4.07
N PHE A 181 -2.73 2.47 4.87
CA PHE A 181 -2.48 3.67 5.65
C PHE A 181 -1.41 3.47 6.73
N ILE A 182 -1.46 2.36 7.45
CA ILE A 182 -0.54 2.10 8.56
C ILE A 182 0.79 1.47 8.11
N ALA A 183 0.82 0.86 6.92
CA ALA A 183 1.99 0.16 6.40
C ALA A 183 3.01 1.09 5.74
N GLY A 184 2.63 2.33 5.41
CA GLY A 184 3.55 3.25 4.76
C GLY A 184 3.38 3.38 3.24
N VAL A 185 2.24 2.91 2.68
CA VAL A 185 1.97 2.99 1.24
C VAL A 185 1.79 4.44 0.78
N PHE A 186 0.99 5.21 1.53
CA PHE A 186 0.67 6.61 1.20
C PHE A 186 1.61 7.60 1.87
N ILE A 187 2.11 7.24 3.05
CA ILE A 187 3.03 8.06 3.84
C ILE A 187 4.25 7.19 4.14
N PRO A 188 5.47 7.55 3.69
CA PRO A 188 6.67 6.75 3.93
C PRO A 188 6.82 6.37 5.41
N GLN A 189 7.29 5.13 5.67
CA GLN A 189 7.38 4.58 7.04
C GLN A 189 8.19 5.45 8.00
N LYS A 190 9.16 6.21 7.48
CA LYS A 190 9.99 7.15 8.25
C LYS A 190 9.21 8.28 8.95
N PHE A 191 7.98 8.59 8.48
CA PHE A 191 7.12 9.61 9.07
C PHE A 191 6.08 9.04 10.03
N LEU A 192 5.95 7.71 10.10
CA LEU A 192 5.00 7.03 10.99
C LEU A 192 5.60 6.80 12.37
N SER A 193 4.76 6.90 13.41
CA SER A 193 5.22 6.64 14.77
C SER A 193 5.55 5.15 14.97
N GLY A 194 6.52 4.86 15.87
CA GLY A 194 6.91 3.47 16.16
C GLY A 194 5.77 2.58 16.66
N SER A 195 4.77 3.16 17.34
CA SER A 195 3.57 2.43 17.78
C SER A 195 2.70 2.00 16.60
N VAL A 196 2.52 2.87 15.59
CA VAL A 196 1.78 2.54 14.36
C VAL A 196 2.50 1.45 13.57
N LEU A 197 3.83 1.55 13.44
CA LEU A 197 4.62 0.53 12.73
C LEU A 197 4.59 -0.84 13.42
N LYS A 198 4.51 -0.89 14.75
CA LYS A 198 4.31 -2.14 15.50
C LYS A 198 2.96 -2.79 15.17
N ILE A 199 1.88 -2.00 15.07
CA ILE A 199 0.57 -2.51 14.66
C ILE A 199 0.61 -2.94 13.18
N ALA A 200 1.22 -2.14 12.32
CA ALA A 200 1.37 -2.43 10.90
C ALA A 200 2.11 -3.75 10.65
N SER A 201 3.08 -4.12 11.48
CA SER A 201 3.87 -5.35 11.32
C SER A 201 3.04 -6.64 11.38
N PHE A 202 1.81 -6.58 11.92
CA PHE A 202 0.83 -7.68 11.84
C PHE A 202 0.11 -7.77 10.49
N THR A 203 0.39 -6.86 9.56
CA THR A 203 -0.17 -6.86 8.20
C THR A 203 0.90 -7.19 7.17
N PRO A 204 0.57 -7.95 6.11
CA PRO A 204 1.53 -8.28 5.06
C PRO A 204 2.00 -7.03 4.28
N ALA A 205 1.14 -6.01 4.15
CA ALA A 205 1.47 -4.77 3.45
C ALA A 205 2.68 -4.05 4.07
N TYR A 206 2.87 -4.13 5.39
CA TYR A 206 4.03 -3.55 6.07
C TYR A 206 5.35 -4.16 5.58
N TRP A 207 5.42 -5.48 5.48
CA TRP A 207 6.63 -6.21 5.07
C TRP A 207 6.94 -5.96 3.61
N TYR A 208 5.90 -5.90 2.78
CA TYR A 208 6.00 -5.55 1.36
C TYR A 208 6.60 -4.15 1.15
N VAL A 209 6.03 -3.13 1.81
CA VAL A 209 6.54 -1.75 1.70
C VAL A 209 7.97 -1.66 2.24
N LYS A 210 8.25 -2.31 3.36
CA LYS A 210 9.58 -2.33 3.97
C LYS A 210 10.62 -2.98 3.05
N ALA A 211 10.26 -4.05 2.35
CA ALA A 211 11.11 -4.68 1.35
C ALA A 211 11.39 -3.71 0.19
N ASN A 212 10.36 -3.06 -0.36
CA ASN A 212 10.50 -2.10 -1.45
C ASN A 212 11.33 -0.87 -1.04
N GLU A 213 11.12 -0.31 0.16
CA GLU A 213 11.93 0.80 0.67
C GLU A 213 13.40 0.38 0.84
N THR A 214 13.65 -0.85 1.30
CA THR A 214 15.02 -1.39 1.40
C THR A 214 15.65 -1.51 0.02
N ILE A 215 14.95 -2.08 -0.97
CA ILE A 215 15.44 -2.22 -2.35
C ILE A 215 15.73 -0.84 -2.96
N GLY A 216 14.83 0.14 -2.75
CA GLY A 216 14.96 1.48 -3.31
C GLY A 216 16.14 2.29 -2.74
N ASN A 217 16.61 1.96 -1.54
CA ASN A 217 17.74 2.64 -0.88
C ASN A 217 19.09 1.96 -1.14
N VAL A 218 19.12 0.83 -1.83
CA VAL A 218 20.33 0.06 -2.09
C VAL A 218 20.93 0.46 -3.44
N THR A 219 22.23 0.82 -3.43
CA THR A 219 23.01 1.09 -4.64
C THR A 219 23.79 -0.14 -5.11
N ASN A 220 24.18 -1.04 -4.20
CA ASN A 220 24.92 -2.26 -4.50
C ASN A 220 24.10 -3.50 -4.11
N PHE A 221 23.64 -4.26 -5.09
CA PHE A 221 22.80 -5.45 -4.91
C PHE A 221 23.64 -6.69 -4.58
N SER A 222 24.38 -6.66 -3.46
CA SER A 222 25.10 -7.83 -2.94
C SER A 222 24.14 -8.74 -2.14
N THR A 223 24.45 -10.02 -2.06
CA THR A 223 23.64 -11.03 -1.35
C THR A 223 23.46 -10.68 0.12
N GLU A 224 24.45 -10.07 0.75
CA GLU A 224 24.41 -9.66 2.16
C GLU A 224 23.39 -8.55 2.40
N VAL A 225 23.32 -7.57 1.49
CA VAL A 225 22.39 -6.43 1.58
C VAL A 225 20.97 -6.83 1.24
N LEU A 226 20.79 -7.83 0.37
CA LEU A 226 19.46 -8.36 0.00
C LEU A 226 18.91 -9.40 0.98
N SER A 227 19.74 -9.94 1.88
CA SER A 227 19.30 -10.93 2.87
C SER A 227 18.07 -10.50 3.67
N PRO A 228 17.97 -9.25 4.21
CA PRO A 228 16.76 -8.80 4.90
C PRO A 228 15.52 -8.76 3.99
N VAL A 229 15.69 -8.42 2.70
CA VAL A 229 14.58 -8.34 1.73
C VAL A 229 13.97 -9.72 1.52
N TYR A 230 14.79 -10.77 1.35
CA TYR A 230 14.29 -12.14 1.28
C TYR A 230 13.58 -12.57 2.56
N GLY A 231 14.05 -12.12 3.72
CA GLY A 231 13.36 -12.33 4.99
C GLY A 231 11.96 -11.73 5.01
N TYR A 232 11.79 -10.51 4.50
CA TYR A 232 10.48 -9.86 4.40
C TYR A 232 9.55 -10.58 3.43
N MET A 233 10.06 -11.00 2.26
CA MET A 233 9.29 -11.82 1.31
C MET A 233 8.84 -13.16 1.91
N LEU A 234 9.68 -13.81 2.72
CA LEU A 234 9.31 -15.04 3.43
C LEU A 234 8.15 -14.81 4.41
N VAL A 235 8.15 -13.67 5.12
CA VAL A 235 7.01 -13.30 5.99
C VAL A 235 5.74 -13.11 5.17
N GLU A 236 5.80 -12.46 4.00
CA GLU A 236 4.65 -12.33 3.10
C GLU A 236 4.11 -13.70 2.66
N LEU A 237 5.00 -14.62 2.26
CA LEU A 237 4.61 -15.98 1.89
C LEU A 237 3.99 -16.77 3.06
N ALA A 238 4.46 -16.54 4.30
CA ALA A 238 3.84 -17.12 5.49
C ALA A 238 2.42 -16.58 5.69
N PHE A 239 2.19 -15.27 5.50
CA PHE A 239 0.83 -14.70 5.48
C PHE A 239 -0.03 -15.30 4.37
N ALA A 240 0.51 -15.47 3.16
CA ALA A 240 -0.19 -16.11 2.06
C ALA A 240 -0.65 -17.52 2.45
N ALA A 241 0.26 -18.33 2.98
CA ALA A 241 -0.06 -19.71 3.43
C ALA A 241 -1.14 -19.71 4.52
N ALA A 242 -1.06 -18.80 5.50
CA ALA A 242 -2.05 -18.67 6.57
C ALA A 242 -3.44 -18.30 6.01
N PHE A 243 -3.54 -17.31 5.11
CA PHE A 243 -4.82 -16.91 4.51
C PHE A 243 -5.41 -18.01 3.61
N PHE A 244 -4.58 -18.74 2.85
CA PHE A 244 -5.05 -19.90 2.08
C PHE A 244 -5.56 -21.01 2.98
N ALA A 245 -4.84 -21.32 4.06
CA ALA A 245 -5.26 -22.36 5.02
C ALA A 245 -6.60 -22.00 5.68
N LEU A 246 -6.77 -20.74 6.11
CA LEU A 246 -8.02 -20.23 6.66
C LEU A 246 -9.15 -20.25 5.62
N GLY A 247 -8.88 -19.82 4.38
CA GLY A 247 -9.85 -19.84 3.29
C GLY A 247 -10.34 -21.26 2.96
N LEU A 248 -9.44 -22.24 2.97
CA LEU A 248 -9.78 -23.64 2.79
C LEU A 248 -10.62 -24.21 3.97
N ALA A 249 -10.30 -23.80 5.20
CA ALA A 249 -11.06 -24.22 6.39
C ALA A 249 -12.49 -23.65 6.35
N VAL A 250 -12.65 -22.37 6.00
CA VAL A 250 -13.96 -21.70 5.84
C VAL A 250 -14.76 -22.35 4.71
N SER A 251 -14.13 -22.59 3.55
CA SER A 251 -14.78 -23.23 2.40
C SER A 251 -15.27 -24.64 2.70
N LYS A 252 -14.60 -25.38 3.60
CA LYS A 252 -15.07 -26.70 4.06
C LYS A 252 -16.30 -26.58 4.97
N ARG A 253 -16.29 -25.65 5.94
CA ARG A 253 -17.42 -25.49 6.89
C ARG A 253 -18.71 -25.06 6.21
N GLY A 254 -18.67 -24.16 5.25
CA GLY A 254 -19.85 -23.78 4.46
C GLY A 254 -20.45 -24.90 3.61
N ARG A 255 -19.75 -26.05 3.50
CA ARG A 255 -20.21 -27.24 2.78
C ARG A 255 -20.76 -28.36 3.67
N THR A 256 -20.47 -28.33 4.97
CA THR A 256 -20.94 -29.35 5.95
C THR A 256 -22.12 -28.87 6.78
N GLY A 257 -22.50 -27.61 6.67
CA GLY A 257 -23.61 -26.99 7.39
C GLY A 257 -24.92 -26.91 6.59
N GLU A 258 -24.98 -27.52 5.42
CA GLU A 258 -26.19 -27.81 4.63
C GLU A 258 -26.36 -29.33 4.49
#